data_f66ef635bc9c077f97e9a6c861bfa0ba
#
_entry.id   f66ef635bc9c077f97e9a6c861bfa0ba
#
_cell.length_a   1.000
_cell.length_b   1.000
_cell.length_c   1.000
_cell.angle_alpha   90.00
_cell.angle_beta   90.00
_cell.angle_gamma   90.00
#
_symmetry.space_group_name_H-M   'P 1'
#
loop_
_entity.id
_entity.type
_entity.pdbx_description
1 polymer ?
#
loop_
_entity_poly.entity_id
_entity_poly.type
_entity_poly.pdbx_seq_one_letter_code
_entity_poly.pdbx_strand_id
1 'polypeptide(L)'
;MRLRTNIASPLLLDCLHKIMANKAFDNHYLVGGTALALQRGHRISIDIDMFTNALYGEMKTDEIKKALIEMFPYTENLDRLDETLMVYSLYVGNSSDDCIKLDICYDDNPVFPLVQIEGIRMVSEKDIAAMKLNAIAQDRQRKKDFWDIHDLLETYSIEDMVSFALKRYPWSLTLGKIIDGFKRIPSLNDYTEIRCLKGKYWEFVSEDLMEQIPILEKMEKTD
;
A
#
# COMPACT_ATOMS: atom_id res chain seq x y z
N MET A 1 19.88 2.07 4.00
CA MET A 1 19.00 1.68 2.87
C MET A 1 18.79 2.91 2.01
N ARG A 2 18.62 2.79 0.69
CA ARG A 2 18.39 3.91 -0.24
C ARG A 2 17.10 3.66 -1.00
N LEU A 3 16.32 4.72 -1.30
CA LEU A 3 15.09 4.62 -2.06
C LEU A 3 15.33 4.16 -3.51
N ARG A 4 14.42 3.37 -4.04
CA ARG A 4 14.38 2.94 -5.44
C ARG A 4 13.52 3.93 -6.23
N THR A 5 14.09 5.06 -6.65
CA THR A 5 13.34 6.16 -7.28
C THR A 5 12.89 5.89 -8.72
N ASN A 6 13.45 4.89 -9.38
CA ASN A 6 13.07 4.48 -10.74
C ASN A 6 11.67 3.84 -10.83
N ILE A 7 10.97 3.71 -9.71
CA ILE A 7 9.62 3.11 -9.63
C ILE A 7 8.48 4.10 -9.90
N ALA A 8 8.75 5.37 -9.95
CA ALA A 8 7.73 6.41 -10.01
C ALA A 8 8.13 7.55 -10.95
N SER A 9 7.15 8.36 -11.35
CA SER A 9 7.39 9.58 -12.10
C SER A 9 8.13 10.61 -11.23
N PRO A 10 8.89 11.55 -11.86
CA PRO A 10 9.49 12.67 -11.13
C PRO A 10 8.46 13.49 -10.36
N LEU A 11 7.25 13.67 -10.91
CA LEU A 11 6.16 14.39 -10.25
C LEU A 11 5.72 13.68 -8.97
N LEU A 12 5.54 12.34 -8.98
CA LEU A 12 5.16 11.59 -7.78
C LEU A 12 6.19 11.74 -6.67
N LEU A 13 7.47 11.65 -7.01
CA LEU A 13 8.55 11.79 -6.02
C LEU A 13 8.60 13.21 -5.46
N ASP A 14 8.44 14.23 -6.29
CA ASP A 14 8.37 15.64 -5.85
C ASP A 14 7.18 15.88 -4.92
N CYS A 15 5.99 15.42 -5.32
CA CYS A 15 4.78 15.49 -4.47
C CYS A 15 5.01 14.81 -3.12
N LEU A 16 5.55 13.59 -3.13
CA LEU A 16 5.79 12.82 -1.91
C LEU A 16 6.79 13.52 -0.98
N HIS A 17 7.89 14.04 -1.50
CA HIS A 17 8.87 14.79 -0.70
C HIS A 17 8.30 16.07 -0.11
N LYS A 18 7.51 16.84 -0.87
CA LYS A 18 6.83 18.04 -0.38
C LYS A 18 5.86 17.72 0.74
N ILE A 19 5.02 16.69 0.56
CA ILE A 19 4.06 16.24 1.58
C ILE A 19 4.81 15.82 2.86
N MET A 20 5.83 14.97 2.74
CA MET A 20 6.58 14.45 3.89
C MET A 20 7.36 15.52 4.67
N ALA A 21 7.73 16.62 4.00
CA ALA A 21 8.42 17.75 4.63
C ALA A 21 7.47 18.76 5.31
N ASN A 22 6.17 18.69 5.05
CA ASN A 22 5.19 19.64 5.56
C ASN A 22 4.63 19.18 6.93
N LYS A 23 4.60 20.09 7.90
CA LYS A 23 4.14 19.81 9.29
C LYS A 23 2.69 19.33 9.38
N ALA A 24 1.82 19.70 8.46
CA ALA A 24 0.45 19.21 8.44
C ALA A 24 0.38 17.67 8.26
N PHE A 25 1.45 17.04 7.78
CA PHE A 25 1.56 15.60 7.57
C PHE A 25 2.49 14.89 8.56
N ASP A 26 2.90 15.50 9.65
CA ASP A 26 3.84 14.89 10.61
C ASP A 26 3.35 13.56 11.19
N ASN A 27 2.04 13.39 11.33
CA ASN A 27 1.40 12.15 11.80
C ASN A 27 1.01 11.19 10.68
N HIS A 28 1.40 11.48 9.43
CA HIS A 28 1.10 10.64 8.28
C HIS A 28 2.33 9.85 7.84
N TYR A 29 2.09 8.68 7.27
CA TYR A 29 3.12 7.80 6.73
C TYR A 29 2.63 7.13 5.44
N LEU A 30 3.55 6.90 4.53
CA LEU A 30 3.27 6.26 3.24
C LEU A 30 3.01 4.76 3.44
N VAL A 31 2.00 4.24 2.76
CA VAL A 31 1.62 2.83 2.78
C VAL A 31 1.50 2.25 1.37
N GLY A 32 1.03 1.04 1.28
CA GLY A 32 0.59 0.44 0.02
C GLY A 32 1.70 0.10 -0.96
N GLY A 33 1.32 0.10 -2.24
CA GLY A 33 2.22 -0.33 -3.33
C GLY A 33 3.40 0.60 -3.55
N THR A 34 3.22 1.92 -3.35
CA THR A 34 4.30 2.90 -3.52
C THR A 34 5.35 2.77 -2.42
N ALA A 35 4.93 2.55 -1.17
CA ALA A 35 5.85 2.29 -0.07
C ALA A 35 6.71 1.03 -0.33
N LEU A 36 6.10 -0.06 -0.82
CA LEU A 36 6.82 -1.27 -1.16
C LEU A 36 7.75 -1.07 -2.36
N ALA A 37 7.26 -0.42 -3.41
CA ALA A 37 8.06 -0.18 -4.60
C ALA A 37 9.29 0.68 -4.32
N LEU A 38 9.19 1.72 -3.48
CA LEU A 38 10.32 2.54 -3.04
C LEU A 38 11.36 1.74 -2.25
N GLN A 39 10.95 0.75 -1.48
CA GLN A 39 11.85 -0.13 -0.71
C GLN A 39 12.50 -1.19 -1.60
N ARG A 40 11.78 -1.79 -2.56
CA ARG A 40 12.20 -3.01 -3.29
C ARG A 40 12.51 -2.80 -4.77
N GLY A 41 11.95 -1.78 -5.42
CA GLY A 41 12.19 -1.50 -6.84
C GLY A 41 11.60 -2.53 -7.79
N HIS A 42 10.53 -3.23 -7.39
CA HIS A 42 10.01 -4.40 -8.12
C HIS A 42 9.04 -4.05 -9.26
N ARG A 43 8.29 -2.94 -9.13
CA ARG A 43 7.35 -2.48 -10.16
C ARG A 43 7.12 -0.98 -10.10
N ILE A 44 6.55 -0.42 -11.16
CA ILE A 44 6.09 0.98 -11.18
C ILE A 44 4.87 1.15 -10.25
N SER A 45 4.84 2.30 -9.56
CA SER A 45 3.69 2.76 -8.77
C SER A 45 3.35 4.21 -9.13
N ILE A 46 2.06 4.56 -9.10
CA ILE A 46 1.56 5.83 -9.64
C ILE A 46 0.72 6.65 -8.65
N ASP A 47 0.36 6.06 -7.51
CA ASP A 47 -0.48 6.68 -6.49
C ASP A 47 0.31 6.93 -5.21
N ILE A 48 -0.13 7.88 -4.39
CA ILE A 48 0.38 8.12 -3.04
C ILE A 48 -0.74 7.76 -2.05
N ASP A 49 -0.52 6.72 -1.26
CA ASP A 49 -1.43 6.30 -0.18
C ASP A 49 -0.82 6.72 1.17
N MET A 50 -1.46 7.65 1.87
CA MET A 50 -1.04 8.15 3.18
C MET A 50 -2.00 7.69 4.27
N PHE A 51 -1.47 7.07 5.30
CA PHE A 51 -2.25 6.73 6.48
C PHE A 51 -1.86 7.60 7.67
N THR A 52 -2.82 7.82 8.57
CA THR A 52 -2.59 8.48 9.85
C THR A 52 -3.21 7.67 10.97
N ASN A 53 -2.53 7.68 12.13
CA ASN A 53 -3.05 7.12 13.38
C ASN A 53 -3.72 8.17 14.27
N ALA A 54 -4.09 9.35 13.73
CA ALA A 54 -4.94 10.28 14.43
C ALA A 54 -6.26 9.60 14.81
N LEU A 55 -6.84 9.95 15.95
CA LEU A 55 -8.15 9.43 16.32
C LEU A 55 -9.19 9.90 15.29
N TYR A 56 -10.19 9.06 15.07
CA TYR A 56 -11.29 9.40 14.15
C TYR A 56 -11.92 10.74 14.53
N GLY A 57 -12.05 11.65 13.56
CA GLY A 57 -12.54 13.00 13.74
C GLY A 57 -11.48 14.01 14.24
N GLU A 58 -10.23 13.60 14.46
CA GLU A 58 -9.15 14.48 14.94
C GLU A 58 -8.09 14.80 13.88
N MET A 59 -8.29 14.33 12.64
CA MET A 59 -7.42 14.71 11.52
C MET A 59 -7.61 16.20 11.23
N LYS A 60 -6.52 16.95 11.23
CA LYS A 60 -6.53 18.39 11.01
C LYS A 60 -6.73 18.74 9.54
N THR A 61 -7.92 18.44 9.02
CA THR A 61 -8.26 18.53 7.59
C THR A 61 -8.07 19.94 7.02
N ASP A 62 -8.36 21.00 7.80
CA ASP A 62 -8.16 22.37 7.34
C ASP A 62 -6.68 22.74 7.21
N GLU A 63 -5.81 22.25 8.12
CA GLU A 63 -4.36 22.44 7.99
C GLU A 63 -3.82 21.70 6.76
N ILE A 64 -4.33 20.49 6.51
CA ILE A 64 -3.98 19.67 5.32
C ILE A 64 -4.44 20.36 4.03
N LYS A 65 -5.69 20.83 3.94
CA LYS A 65 -6.21 21.58 2.79
C LYS A 65 -5.34 22.78 2.47
N LYS A 66 -5.06 23.61 3.49
CA LYS A 66 -4.22 24.80 3.34
C LYS A 66 -2.82 24.43 2.83
N ALA A 67 -2.19 23.43 3.43
CA ALA A 67 -0.87 22.96 3.03
C ALA A 67 -0.85 22.48 1.57
N LEU A 68 -1.86 21.70 1.14
CA LEU A 68 -1.95 21.21 -0.24
C LEU A 68 -2.09 22.35 -1.25
N ILE A 69 -2.94 23.36 -0.95
CA ILE A 69 -3.10 24.55 -1.82
C ILE A 69 -1.80 25.36 -1.91
N GLU A 70 -1.05 25.47 -0.82
CA GLU A 70 0.22 26.20 -0.81
C GLU A 70 1.35 25.44 -1.54
N MET A 71 1.32 24.10 -1.51
CA MET A 71 2.38 23.27 -2.11
C MET A 71 2.22 23.02 -3.60
N PHE A 72 0.97 22.95 -4.08
CA PHE A 72 0.68 22.48 -5.43
C PHE A 72 -0.13 23.49 -6.25
N PRO A 73 0.29 23.79 -7.50
CA PRO A 73 -0.47 24.64 -8.41
C PRO A 73 -1.86 24.08 -8.76
N TYR A 74 -2.03 22.76 -8.72
CA TYR A 74 -3.27 22.08 -8.98
C TYR A 74 -3.65 21.17 -7.83
N THR A 75 -4.90 21.30 -7.39
CA THR A 75 -5.53 20.41 -6.40
C THR A 75 -6.98 20.16 -6.78
N GLU A 76 -7.46 18.92 -6.60
CA GLU A 76 -8.85 18.54 -6.89
C GLU A 76 -9.44 17.72 -5.75
N ASN A 77 -10.76 17.81 -5.57
CA ASN A 77 -11.54 17.15 -4.53
C ASN A 77 -11.23 17.55 -3.08
N LEU A 78 -10.57 18.69 -2.85
CA LEU A 78 -10.25 19.17 -1.49
C LEU A 78 -11.50 19.45 -0.65
N ASP A 79 -12.62 19.81 -1.27
CA ASP A 79 -13.93 20.00 -0.64
C ASP A 79 -14.43 18.71 0.04
N ARG A 80 -14.01 17.55 -0.47
CA ARG A 80 -14.36 16.24 0.08
C ARG A 80 -13.52 15.83 1.29
N LEU A 81 -12.45 16.54 1.59
CA LEU A 81 -11.65 16.31 2.78
C LEU A 81 -12.44 16.80 4.00
N ASP A 82 -13.07 15.88 4.70
CA ASP A 82 -13.92 16.09 5.86
C ASP A 82 -13.52 15.09 6.96
N GLU A 83 -13.33 15.57 8.19
CA GLU A 83 -12.88 14.76 9.32
C GLU A 83 -13.79 13.57 9.68
N THR A 84 -14.99 13.52 9.10
CA THR A 84 -15.97 12.43 9.30
C THR A 84 -15.83 11.26 8.31
N LEU A 85 -15.01 11.39 7.28
CA LEU A 85 -14.78 10.30 6.33
C LEU A 85 -13.54 9.48 6.71
N MET A 86 -13.57 8.19 6.41
CA MET A 86 -12.44 7.28 6.67
C MET A 86 -11.36 7.34 5.60
N VAL A 87 -11.73 7.71 4.38
CA VAL A 87 -10.85 7.73 3.20
C VAL A 87 -11.14 8.95 2.34
N TYR A 88 -10.11 9.65 1.93
CA TYR A 88 -10.15 10.79 1.03
C TYR A 88 -9.31 10.52 -0.20
N SER A 89 -9.91 10.67 -1.39
CA SER A 89 -9.20 10.58 -2.66
C SER A 89 -9.11 11.96 -3.30
N LEU A 90 -7.92 12.47 -3.39
CA LEU A 90 -7.57 13.80 -3.87
C LEU A 90 -6.65 13.69 -5.09
N TYR A 91 -6.49 14.79 -5.83
CA TYR A 91 -5.45 14.91 -6.85
C TYR A 91 -4.61 16.15 -6.59
N VAL A 92 -3.29 16.02 -6.71
CA VAL A 92 -2.32 17.11 -6.51
C VAL A 92 -1.28 17.09 -7.62
N GLY A 93 -0.83 18.25 -8.08
CA GLY A 93 0.18 18.31 -9.15
C GLY A 93 0.33 19.68 -9.79
N ASN A 94 0.68 19.68 -11.05
CA ASN A 94 0.92 20.90 -11.84
C ASN A 94 -0.35 21.36 -12.60
N SER A 95 -1.17 20.41 -13.07
CA SER A 95 -2.42 20.64 -13.81
C SER A 95 -3.32 19.42 -13.75
N SER A 96 -4.54 19.50 -14.29
CA SER A 96 -5.47 18.37 -14.41
C SER A 96 -4.89 17.17 -15.17
N ASP A 97 -4.03 17.41 -16.13
CA ASP A 97 -3.42 16.38 -16.98
C ASP A 97 -2.04 15.93 -16.44
N ASP A 98 -1.50 16.63 -15.45
CA ASP A 98 -0.23 16.33 -14.79
C ASP A 98 -0.39 16.38 -13.27
N CYS A 99 -1.06 15.38 -12.74
CA CYS A 99 -1.36 15.25 -11.32
C CYS A 99 -1.21 13.80 -10.84
N ILE A 100 -1.11 13.65 -9.52
CA ILE A 100 -0.96 12.39 -8.81
C ILE A 100 -2.18 12.20 -7.92
N LYS A 101 -2.72 10.98 -7.90
CA LYS A 101 -3.75 10.60 -6.93
C LYS A 101 -3.12 10.49 -5.56
N LEU A 102 -3.72 11.16 -4.58
CA LEU A 102 -3.36 11.15 -3.18
C LEU A 102 -4.54 10.63 -2.36
N ASP A 103 -4.39 9.44 -1.80
CA ASP A 103 -5.35 8.90 -0.84
C ASP A 103 -4.85 9.18 0.59
N ILE A 104 -5.73 9.74 1.44
CA ILE A 104 -5.46 9.98 2.86
C ILE A 104 -6.50 9.19 3.65
N CYS A 105 -6.04 8.33 4.57
CA CYS A 105 -6.93 7.44 5.30
C CYS A 105 -6.58 7.42 6.79
N TYR A 106 -7.62 7.24 7.63
CA TYR A 106 -7.41 6.78 9.00
C TYR A 106 -7.01 5.31 9.00
N ASP A 107 -6.13 4.93 9.89
CA ASP A 107 -5.71 3.55 10.11
C ASP A 107 -5.31 3.35 11.57
N ASP A 108 -5.32 2.11 12.02
CA ASP A 108 -4.71 1.74 13.29
C ASP A 108 -3.19 1.92 13.23
N ASN A 109 -2.55 2.00 14.38
CA ASN A 109 -1.10 2.07 14.46
C ASN A 109 -0.44 0.91 13.70
N PRO A 110 0.66 1.16 12.98
CA PRO A 110 1.48 0.10 12.42
C PRO A 110 1.91 -0.89 13.51
N VAL A 111 1.89 -2.18 13.17
CA VAL A 111 2.27 -3.25 14.12
C VAL A 111 3.79 -3.36 14.27
N PHE A 112 4.50 -2.97 13.22
CA PHE A 112 5.96 -2.94 13.20
C PHE A 112 6.47 -1.50 13.10
N PRO A 113 7.70 -1.21 13.55
CA PRO A 113 8.27 0.13 13.46
C PRO A 113 8.23 0.72 12.06
N LEU A 114 7.88 2.00 11.95
CA LEU A 114 7.99 2.73 10.70
C LEU A 114 9.44 2.75 10.20
N VAL A 115 9.59 2.73 8.89
CA VAL A 115 10.87 2.89 8.20
C VAL A 115 10.97 4.34 7.72
N GLN A 116 12.10 4.99 7.97
CA GLN A 116 12.38 6.32 7.43
C GLN A 116 13.62 6.27 6.54
N ILE A 117 13.45 6.62 5.25
CA ILE A 117 14.53 6.62 4.27
C ILE A 117 14.45 7.93 3.49
N GLU A 118 15.54 8.70 3.44
CA GLU A 118 15.64 9.95 2.69
C GLU A 118 14.49 10.94 2.98
N GLY A 119 14.04 11.02 4.26
CA GLY A 119 12.97 11.88 4.72
C GLY A 119 11.56 11.34 4.53
N ILE A 120 11.35 10.22 3.86
CA ILE A 120 10.05 9.58 3.66
C ILE A 120 9.78 8.58 4.79
N ARG A 121 8.71 8.83 5.57
CA ARG A 121 8.18 7.92 6.58
C ARG A 121 7.24 6.93 5.91
N MET A 122 7.45 5.63 6.11
CA MET A 122 6.61 4.59 5.51
C MET A 122 6.48 3.38 6.42
N VAL A 123 5.47 2.57 6.20
CA VAL A 123 5.31 1.30 6.88
C VAL A 123 6.39 0.30 6.44
N SER A 124 6.71 -0.64 7.33
CA SER A 124 7.66 -1.72 7.04
C SER A 124 7.12 -2.70 5.99
N GLU A 125 8.01 -3.45 5.35
CA GLU A 125 7.62 -4.55 4.45
C GLU A 125 6.69 -5.57 5.14
N LYS A 126 6.84 -5.78 6.46
CA LYS A 126 5.99 -6.68 7.24
C LYS A 126 4.55 -6.18 7.36
N ASP A 127 4.36 -4.88 7.63
CA ASP A 127 3.02 -4.27 7.63
C ASP A 127 2.42 -4.28 6.22
N ILE A 128 3.23 -4.03 5.19
CA ILE A 128 2.77 -4.09 3.79
C ILE A 128 2.33 -5.52 3.44
N ALA A 129 3.10 -6.54 3.79
CA ALA A 129 2.71 -7.94 3.60
C ALA A 129 1.36 -8.24 4.25
N ALA A 130 1.18 -7.80 5.50
CA ALA A 130 -0.09 -7.96 6.22
C ALA A 130 -1.26 -7.27 5.50
N MET A 131 -1.07 -6.03 5.05
CA MET A 131 -2.09 -5.26 4.32
C MET A 131 -2.44 -5.93 2.98
N LYS A 132 -1.44 -6.49 2.26
CA LYS A 132 -1.65 -7.19 0.99
C LYS A 132 -2.39 -8.51 1.18
N LEU A 133 -2.03 -9.32 2.18
CA LEU A 133 -2.77 -10.55 2.50
C LEU A 133 -4.20 -10.24 2.93
N ASN A 134 -4.44 -9.18 3.70
CA ASN A 134 -5.80 -8.74 4.02
C ASN A 134 -6.58 -8.33 2.76
N ALA A 135 -5.97 -7.61 1.81
CA ALA A 135 -6.60 -7.24 0.55
C ALA A 135 -6.93 -8.48 -0.32
N ILE A 136 -6.02 -9.47 -0.39
CA ILE A 136 -6.22 -10.74 -1.09
C ILE A 136 -7.38 -11.56 -0.47
N ALA A 137 -7.56 -11.48 0.84
CA ALA A 137 -8.64 -12.16 1.54
C ALA A 137 -10.05 -11.55 1.28
N GLN A 138 -10.13 -10.33 0.68
CA GLN A 138 -11.39 -9.69 0.31
C GLN A 138 -11.92 -10.17 -1.06
N ASP A 139 -13.18 -9.83 -1.37
CA ASP A 139 -13.80 -10.24 -2.64
C ASP A 139 -13.27 -9.48 -3.86
N ARG A 140 -12.84 -8.22 -3.70
CA ARG A 140 -12.30 -7.38 -4.77
C ARG A 140 -10.78 -7.49 -4.85
N GLN A 141 -10.32 -8.63 -5.35
CA GLN A 141 -8.89 -8.87 -5.50
C GLN A 141 -8.29 -8.08 -6.68
N ARG A 142 -7.06 -7.65 -6.51
CA ARG A 142 -6.30 -6.93 -7.53
C ARG A 142 -4.98 -7.67 -7.81
N LYS A 143 -4.66 -7.85 -9.08
CA LYS A 143 -3.42 -8.49 -9.54
C LYS A 143 -2.17 -7.91 -8.86
N LYS A 144 -2.14 -6.59 -8.66
CA LYS A 144 -1.00 -5.91 -8.02
C LYS A 144 -0.74 -6.35 -6.59
N ASP A 145 -1.76 -6.77 -5.83
CA ASP A 145 -1.59 -7.22 -4.45
C ASP A 145 -0.91 -8.60 -4.40
N PHE A 146 -1.26 -9.49 -5.30
CA PHE A 146 -0.57 -10.77 -5.50
C PHE A 146 0.87 -10.58 -5.97
N TRP A 147 1.10 -9.63 -6.88
CA TRP A 147 2.44 -9.29 -7.36
C TRP A 147 3.35 -8.81 -6.23
N ASP A 148 2.81 -7.97 -5.36
CA ASP A 148 3.53 -7.45 -4.20
C ASP A 148 3.88 -8.59 -3.20
N ILE A 149 2.95 -9.53 -2.94
CA ILE A 149 3.22 -10.72 -2.12
C ILE A 149 4.28 -11.61 -2.76
N HIS A 150 4.20 -11.86 -4.06
CA HIS A 150 5.21 -12.66 -4.76
C HIS A 150 6.62 -12.06 -4.65
N ASP A 151 6.76 -10.73 -4.74
CA ASP A 151 8.06 -10.09 -4.57
C ASP A 151 8.58 -10.22 -3.13
N LEU A 152 7.68 -10.18 -2.14
CA LEU A 152 8.01 -10.35 -0.72
C LEU A 152 8.45 -11.79 -0.38
N LEU A 153 8.05 -12.81 -1.15
CA LEU A 153 8.54 -14.20 -0.99
C LEU A 153 10.06 -14.33 -1.18
N GLU A 154 10.72 -13.37 -1.82
CA GLU A 154 12.19 -13.33 -1.89
C GLU A 154 12.84 -13.10 -0.51
N THR A 155 12.09 -12.65 0.50
CA THR A 155 12.63 -12.26 1.82
C THR A 155 11.92 -12.96 2.99
N TYR A 156 10.62 -13.20 2.86
CA TYR A 156 9.77 -13.76 3.91
C TYR A 156 9.09 -15.02 3.39
N SER A 157 8.96 -16.05 4.23
CA SER A 157 8.10 -17.19 3.91
C SER A 157 6.63 -16.77 3.92
N ILE A 158 5.76 -17.58 3.31
CA ILE A 158 4.32 -17.31 3.35
C ILE A 158 3.77 -17.40 4.78
N GLU A 159 4.32 -18.30 5.60
CA GLU A 159 3.98 -18.46 7.01
C GLU A 159 4.33 -17.20 7.82
N ASP A 160 5.51 -16.61 7.57
CA ASP A 160 5.90 -15.33 8.19
C ASP A 160 4.88 -14.25 7.84
N MET A 161 4.54 -14.10 6.56
CA MET A 161 3.61 -13.08 6.10
C MET A 161 2.20 -13.28 6.67
N VAL A 162 1.74 -14.53 6.79
CA VAL A 162 0.48 -14.86 7.48
C VAL A 162 0.55 -14.44 8.95
N SER A 163 1.65 -14.74 9.64
CA SER A 163 1.85 -14.30 11.03
C SER A 163 1.77 -12.78 11.18
N PHE A 164 2.38 -12.01 10.26
CA PHE A 164 2.27 -10.54 10.25
C PHE A 164 0.82 -10.10 10.03
N ALA A 165 0.11 -10.75 9.12
CA ALA A 165 -1.27 -10.41 8.78
C ALA A 165 -2.24 -10.70 9.94
N LEU A 166 -2.16 -11.86 10.56
CA LEU A 166 -2.99 -12.21 11.71
C LEU A 166 -2.69 -11.32 12.94
N LYS A 167 -1.43 -10.90 13.11
CA LYS A 167 -1.05 -9.95 14.16
C LYS A 167 -1.64 -8.55 13.92
N ARG A 168 -1.70 -8.08 12.66
CA ARG A 168 -2.25 -6.78 12.32
C ARG A 168 -3.79 -6.76 12.32
N TYR A 169 -4.42 -7.85 11.92
CA TYR A 169 -5.86 -7.96 11.75
C TYR A 169 -6.48 -9.11 12.59
N PRO A 170 -6.25 -9.14 13.92
CA PRO A 170 -6.60 -10.30 14.75
C PRO A 170 -8.10 -10.58 14.83
N TRP A 171 -8.96 -9.58 14.54
CA TRP A 171 -10.41 -9.67 14.66
C TRP A 171 -11.14 -9.83 13.32
N SER A 172 -10.50 -9.55 12.20
CA SER A 172 -11.17 -9.49 10.89
C SER A 172 -10.62 -10.47 9.86
N LEU A 173 -9.37 -10.90 10.01
CA LEU A 173 -8.66 -11.79 9.10
C LEU A 173 -8.49 -13.18 9.72
N THR A 174 -8.69 -14.22 8.92
CA THR A 174 -8.41 -15.61 9.28
C THR A 174 -7.55 -16.28 8.21
N LEU A 175 -6.83 -17.33 8.58
CA LEU A 175 -6.04 -18.12 7.65
C LEU A 175 -6.91 -18.68 6.52
N GLY A 176 -8.11 -19.19 6.82
CA GLY A 176 -9.05 -19.69 5.81
C GLY A 176 -9.41 -18.64 4.76
N LYS A 177 -9.65 -17.37 5.15
CA LYS A 177 -9.89 -16.28 4.19
C LYS A 177 -8.69 -16.01 3.28
N ILE A 178 -7.47 -16.12 3.79
CA ILE A 178 -6.24 -15.98 2.99
C ILE A 178 -6.17 -17.14 1.98
N ILE A 179 -6.38 -18.38 2.43
CA ILE A 179 -6.40 -19.57 1.56
C ILE A 179 -7.42 -19.41 0.44
N ASP A 180 -8.65 -19.01 0.79
CA ASP A 180 -9.71 -18.74 -0.19
C ASP A 180 -9.31 -17.66 -1.19
N GLY A 181 -8.60 -16.63 -0.72
CA GLY A 181 -8.02 -15.59 -1.56
C GLY A 181 -7.06 -16.16 -2.60
N PHE A 182 -6.13 -17.00 -2.20
CA PHE A 182 -5.17 -17.63 -3.12
C PHE A 182 -5.85 -18.60 -4.09
N LYS A 183 -6.84 -19.38 -3.64
CA LYS A 183 -7.61 -20.29 -4.50
C LYS A 183 -8.37 -19.59 -5.62
N ARG A 184 -8.62 -18.27 -5.50
CA ARG A 184 -9.27 -17.46 -6.54
C ARG A 184 -8.31 -16.97 -7.64
N ILE A 185 -6.99 -17.15 -7.52
CA ILE A 185 -6.00 -16.72 -8.52
C ILE A 185 -6.39 -17.14 -9.95
N PRO A 186 -6.80 -18.41 -10.24
CA PRO A 186 -7.15 -18.83 -11.59
C PRO A 186 -8.38 -18.11 -12.18
N SER A 187 -9.25 -17.57 -11.32
CA SER A 187 -10.46 -16.86 -11.71
C SER A 187 -10.33 -15.34 -11.60
N LEU A 188 -9.13 -14.83 -11.34
CA LEU A 188 -8.88 -13.40 -11.17
C LEU A 188 -9.18 -12.62 -12.46
N ASN A 189 -10.19 -11.75 -12.39
CA ASN A 189 -10.64 -10.93 -13.51
C ASN A 189 -10.09 -9.49 -13.36
N ASP A 190 -8.77 -9.35 -13.38
CA ASP A 190 -8.06 -8.07 -13.35
C ASP A 190 -7.06 -8.01 -14.50
N TYR A 191 -7.39 -7.20 -15.51
CA TYR A 191 -6.57 -7.00 -16.71
C TYR A 191 -5.56 -5.87 -16.57
N THR A 192 -5.38 -5.32 -15.36
CA THR A 192 -4.41 -4.25 -15.11
C THR A 192 -3.00 -4.73 -15.49
N GLU A 193 -2.35 -3.98 -16.34
CA GLU A 193 -0.96 -4.22 -16.72
C GLU A 193 -0.03 -3.82 -15.56
N ILE A 194 0.77 -4.76 -15.09
CA ILE A 194 1.80 -4.50 -14.08
C ILE A 194 3.14 -4.23 -14.79
N ARG A 195 3.62 -3.00 -14.66
CA ARG A 195 4.94 -2.63 -15.19
C ARG A 195 6.04 -3.11 -14.24
N CYS A 196 6.38 -4.39 -14.39
CA CYS A 196 7.43 -5.05 -13.60
C CYS A 196 8.82 -4.53 -13.97
N LEU A 197 9.68 -4.28 -12.99
CA LEU A 197 11.07 -3.87 -13.17
C LEU A 197 12.08 -5.02 -12.98
N LYS A 198 11.60 -6.20 -12.56
CA LYS A 198 12.41 -7.41 -12.36
C LYS A 198 12.23 -8.46 -13.46
N GLY A 199 11.57 -8.13 -14.58
CA GLY A 199 11.38 -9.03 -15.73
C GLY A 199 10.48 -10.22 -15.46
N LYS A 200 9.58 -10.15 -14.47
CA LYS A 200 8.62 -11.22 -14.15
C LYS A 200 7.36 -11.08 -15.01
N TYR A 201 6.68 -12.20 -15.25
CA TYR A 201 5.41 -12.29 -15.97
C TYR A 201 4.33 -12.86 -15.06
N TRP A 202 3.07 -12.50 -15.31
CA TRP A 202 1.95 -12.91 -14.45
C TRP A 202 1.78 -14.42 -14.36
N GLU A 203 2.02 -15.11 -15.46
CA GLU A 203 1.91 -16.56 -15.55
C GLU A 203 2.78 -17.26 -14.50
N PHE A 204 4.05 -16.85 -14.41
CA PHE A 204 4.98 -17.40 -13.41
C PHE A 204 4.64 -16.93 -11.99
N VAL A 205 4.32 -15.63 -11.82
CA VAL A 205 3.91 -15.09 -10.52
C VAL A 205 2.69 -15.83 -9.96
N SER A 206 1.70 -16.10 -10.80
CA SER A 206 0.49 -16.82 -10.38
C SER A 206 0.76 -18.29 -10.06
N GLU A 207 1.64 -18.96 -10.81
CA GLU A 207 2.08 -20.33 -10.57
C GLU A 207 2.78 -20.47 -9.22
N ASP A 208 3.82 -19.65 -8.98
CA ASP A 208 4.57 -19.61 -7.72
C ASP A 208 3.68 -19.34 -6.50
N LEU A 209 2.67 -18.48 -6.66
CA LEU A 209 1.71 -18.20 -5.59
C LEU A 209 0.74 -19.35 -5.35
N MET A 210 0.28 -20.05 -6.39
CA MET A 210 -0.54 -21.25 -6.24
C MET A 210 0.21 -22.38 -5.53
N GLU A 211 1.52 -22.48 -5.72
CA GLU A 211 2.38 -23.43 -4.98
C GLU A 211 2.43 -23.14 -3.46
N GLN A 212 2.05 -21.95 -3.02
CA GLN A 212 1.94 -21.65 -1.59
C GLN A 212 0.67 -22.22 -0.93
N ILE A 213 -0.36 -22.60 -1.72
CA ILE A 213 -1.64 -23.08 -1.18
C ILE A 213 -1.47 -24.32 -0.31
N PRO A 214 -0.74 -25.38 -0.71
CA PRO A 214 -0.52 -26.54 0.14
C PRO A 214 0.15 -26.22 1.48
N ILE A 215 1.05 -25.21 1.51
CA ILE A 215 1.73 -24.75 2.72
C ILE A 215 0.70 -24.11 3.67
N LEU A 216 -0.11 -23.19 3.14
CA LEU A 216 -1.19 -22.53 3.90
C LEU A 216 -2.21 -23.54 4.46
N GLU A 217 -2.64 -24.53 3.65
CA GLU A 217 -3.58 -25.58 4.08
C GLU A 217 -2.97 -26.50 5.16
N LYS A 218 -1.67 -26.69 5.16
CA LYS A 218 -0.99 -27.43 6.23
C LYS A 218 -0.97 -26.64 7.52
N MET A 219 -0.74 -25.33 7.48
CA MET A 219 -0.83 -24.46 8.67
C MET A 219 -2.22 -24.55 9.31
N GLU A 220 -3.30 -24.46 8.50
CA GLU A 220 -4.68 -24.50 8.99
C GLU A 220 -5.05 -25.80 9.74
N LYS A 221 -4.38 -26.90 9.41
CA LYS A 221 -4.61 -28.20 10.09
C LYS A 221 -3.85 -28.35 11.39
N THR A 222 -2.92 -27.45 11.66
CA THR A 222 -2.01 -27.54 12.81
C THR A 222 -2.41 -26.58 13.95
N ASP A 223 -3.22 -25.56 13.63
CA ASP A 223 -3.85 -24.63 14.58
C ASP A 223 -5.19 -25.21 15.09
#